data_5acaf6256039cb3e66781aa50de1a2ba
#
_entry.id   5acaf6256039cb3e66781aa50de1a2ba
#
_cell.length_a   1.000
_cell.length_b   1.000
_cell.length_c   1.000
_cell.angle_alpha   90.00
_cell.angle_beta   90.00
_cell.angle_gamma   90.00
#
_symmetry.space_group_name_H-M   'P 1'
#
loop_
_entity.id
_entity.type
_entity.pdbx_description
1 polymer ?
#
loop_
_entity_poly.entity_id
_entity_poly.type
_entity_poly.pdbx_seq_one_letter_code
_entity_poly.pdbx_strand_id
1 'polypeptide(L)'
;SGLRGVSGQTADMKTLLSTDNDTAGRAVDMFCRRAAVVGAGLAVSLGGLDAIVFTGGIGEHAASVRERIVAQLALLGAAIEPARNARNEARISPDGATVECWIVKADEERVIAEATAALI
;
A
#
# COMPACT_ATOMS: atom_id res chain seq x y z
N SER A 1 -6.49 -6.65 -13.82
CA SER A 1 -7.09 -6.03 -12.64
C SER A 1 -6.47 -4.68 -12.39
N GLY A 2 -7.14 -3.86 -11.57
CA GLY A 2 -6.61 -2.55 -11.18
C GLY A 2 -5.29 -2.62 -10.45
N LEU A 3 -5.03 -3.71 -9.75
CA LEU A 3 -3.78 -3.91 -9.04
C LEU A 3 -2.59 -4.03 -10.00
N ARG A 4 -2.78 -4.73 -11.10
CA ARG A 4 -1.72 -4.86 -12.11
C ARG A 4 -1.39 -3.52 -12.75
N GLY A 5 -2.41 -2.69 -12.97
CA GLY A 5 -2.20 -1.35 -13.51
C GLY A 5 -1.34 -0.48 -12.59
N VAL A 6 -1.49 -0.63 -11.29
CA VAL A 6 -0.67 0.08 -10.31
C VAL A 6 0.74 -0.48 -10.27
N SER A 7 0.89 -1.80 -10.16
CA SER A 7 2.21 -2.44 -10.05
C SER A 7 3.07 -2.30 -11.31
N GLY A 8 2.46 -2.09 -12.48
CA GLY A 8 3.19 -1.87 -13.73
C GLY A 8 4.05 -0.60 -13.74
N GLN A 9 3.90 0.28 -12.75
CA GLN A 9 4.68 1.52 -12.64
C GLN A 9 5.84 1.42 -11.66
N THR A 10 6.14 0.23 -11.15
CA THR A 10 7.12 0.03 -10.08
C THR A 10 8.53 0.54 -10.45
N ALA A 11 9.00 0.25 -11.67
CA ALA A 11 10.35 0.64 -12.09
C ALA A 11 10.50 2.17 -12.18
N ASP A 12 9.49 2.85 -12.71
CA ASP A 12 9.49 4.31 -12.81
C ASP A 12 9.38 4.94 -11.43
N MET A 13 8.61 4.34 -10.53
CA MET A 13 8.43 4.84 -9.18
C MET A 13 9.74 4.84 -8.40
N LYS A 14 10.57 3.82 -8.56
CA LYS A 14 11.87 3.76 -7.90
C LYS A 14 12.75 4.95 -8.30
N THR A 15 12.75 5.31 -9.58
CA THR A 15 13.47 6.48 -10.09
C THR A 15 12.89 7.77 -9.50
N LEU A 16 11.58 7.91 -9.46
CA LEU A 16 10.91 9.10 -8.93
C LEU A 16 11.22 9.32 -7.46
N LEU A 17 11.26 8.25 -6.66
CA LEU A 17 11.59 8.35 -5.25
C LEU A 17 13.02 8.81 -5.00
N SER A 18 13.94 8.54 -5.92
CA SER A 18 15.33 8.95 -5.81
C SER A 18 15.60 10.33 -6.43
N THR A 19 14.60 10.94 -7.06
CA THR A 19 14.70 12.24 -7.70
C THR A 19 14.09 13.32 -6.80
N ASP A 20 14.89 14.32 -6.47
CA ASP A 20 14.47 15.38 -5.56
C ASP A 20 14.05 16.61 -6.35
N ASN A 21 12.77 16.65 -6.80
CA ASN A 21 12.17 17.83 -7.41
C ASN A 21 10.62 17.75 -7.33
N ASP A 22 9.97 18.89 -7.57
CA ASP A 22 8.51 19.00 -7.43
C ASP A 22 7.74 18.11 -8.41
N THR A 23 8.25 17.94 -9.63
CA THR A 23 7.60 17.10 -10.63
C THR A 23 7.59 15.65 -10.18
N ALA A 24 8.74 15.14 -9.67
CA ALA A 24 8.83 13.78 -9.15
C ALA A 24 7.92 13.61 -7.94
N GLY A 25 7.89 14.59 -7.04
CA GLY A 25 7.01 14.56 -5.86
C GLY A 25 5.54 14.46 -6.24
N ARG A 26 5.10 15.22 -7.23
CA ARG A 26 3.72 15.15 -7.71
C ARG A 26 3.41 13.81 -8.36
N ALA A 27 4.36 13.24 -9.09
CA ALA A 27 4.18 11.92 -9.70
C ALA A 27 4.01 10.83 -8.65
N VAL A 28 4.78 10.90 -7.56
CA VAL A 28 4.65 9.97 -6.43
C VAL A 28 3.27 10.14 -5.78
N ASP A 29 2.83 11.38 -5.57
CA ASP A 29 1.51 11.63 -4.99
C ASP A 29 0.38 11.12 -5.87
N MET A 30 0.48 11.28 -7.18
CA MET A 30 -0.50 10.73 -8.13
C MET A 30 -0.54 9.20 -8.07
N PHE A 31 0.62 8.57 -7.99
CA PHE A 31 0.71 7.12 -7.85
C PHE A 31 -0.01 6.66 -6.57
N CYS A 32 0.29 7.30 -5.44
CA CYS A 32 -0.31 6.95 -4.16
C CYS A 32 -1.83 7.17 -4.17
N ARG A 33 -2.28 8.25 -4.78
CA ARG A 33 -3.73 8.51 -4.92
C ARG A 33 -4.40 7.43 -5.75
N ARG A 34 -3.81 7.05 -6.86
CA ARG A 34 -4.36 6.00 -7.72
C ARG A 34 -4.46 4.67 -6.96
N ALA A 35 -3.40 4.30 -6.24
CA ALA A 35 -3.40 3.08 -5.45
C ALA A 35 -4.49 3.12 -4.36
N ALA A 36 -4.64 4.26 -3.69
CA ALA A 36 -5.67 4.41 -2.66
C ALA A 36 -7.08 4.30 -3.25
N VAL A 37 -7.33 4.92 -4.41
CA VAL A 37 -8.64 4.84 -5.07
C VAL A 37 -8.94 3.40 -5.48
N VAL A 38 -7.95 2.67 -6.01
CA VAL A 38 -8.12 1.25 -6.32
C VAL A 38 -8.46 0.46 -5.06
N GLY A 39 -7.74 0.69 -3.98
CA GLY A 39 -8.00 0.03 -2.70
C GLY A 39 -9.39 0.31 -2.16
N ALA A 40 -9.82 1.56 -2.21
CA ALA A 40 -11.17 1.95 -1.78
C ALA A 40 -12.25 1.30 -2.65
N GLY A 41 -12.03 1.23 -3.97
CA GLY A 41 -12.94 0.56 -4.88
C GLY A 41 -13.07 -0.93 -4.59
N LEU A 42 -11.95 -1.57 -4.28
CA LEU A 42 -11.98 -2.98 -3.87
C LEU A 42 -12.74 -3.18 -2.57
N ALA A 43 -12.58 -2.27 -1.61
CA ALA A 43 -13.31 -2.34 -0.35
C ALA A 43 -14.83 -2.27 -0.59
N VAL A 44 -15.26 -1.40 -1.50
CA VAL A 44 -16.68 -1.31 -1.87
C VAL A 44 -17.15 -2.62 -2.49
N SER A 45 -16.38 -3.18 -3.42
CA SER A 45 -16.74 -4.43 -4.11
C SER A 45 -16.80 -5.62 -3.16
N LEU A 46 -15.94 -5.64 -2.14
CA LEU A 46 -15.88 -6.73 -1.16
C LEU A 46 -16.90 -6.56 -0.02
N GLY A 47 -17.53 -5.40 0.09
CA GLY A 47 -18.45 -5.11 1.19
C GLY A 47 -17.73 -4.75 2.48
N GLY A 48 -16.46 -4.44 2.42
CA GLY A 48 -15.62 -4.08 3.57
C GLY A 48 -14.20 -4.57 3.35
N LEU A 49 -13.33 -4.34 4.32
CA LEU A 49 -11.92 -4.67 4.21
C LEU A 49 -11.38 -5.07 5.56
N ASP A 50 -10.74 -6.23 5.65
CA ASP A 50 -10.09 -6.70 6.88
C ASP A 50 -8.61 -6.35 6.92
N ALA A 51 -7.95 -6.36 5.76
CA ALA A 51 -6.52 -6.12 5.69
C ALA A 51 -6.12 -5.56 4.33
N ILE A 52 -5.01 -4.82 4.36
CA ILE A 52 -4.31 -4.34 3.17
C ILE A 52 -2.95 -5.01 3.17
N VAL A 53 -2.57 -5.59 2.05
CA VAL A 53 -1.28 -6.28 1.90
C VAL A 53 -0.44 -5.55 0.86
N PHE A 54 0.76 -5.17 1.25
CA PHE A 54 1.76 -4.61 0.35
C PHE A 54 2.74 -5.70 -0.04
N THR A 55 3.00 -5.83 -1.33
CA THR A 55 3.88 -6.87 -1.84
C THR A 55 4.64 -6.36 -3.07
N GLY A 56 5.75 -7.03 -3.41
CA GLY A 56 6.59 -6.62 -4.52
C GLY A 56 7.56 -5.50 -4.13
N GLY A 57 8.38 -5.04 -5.09
CA GLY A 57 9.49 -4.13 -4.80
C GLY A 57 9.11 -2.88 -4.02
N ILE A 58 8.23 -2.03 -4.57
CA ILE A 58 7.81 -0.79 -3.93
C ILE A 58 7.02 -1.10 -2.65
N GLY A 59 6.10 -2.07 -2.71
CA GLY A 59 5.29 -2.45 -1.57
C GLY A 59 6.11 -2.93 -0.39
N GLU A 60 7.20 -3.67 -0.65
CA GLU A 60 8.04 -4.22 0.41
C GLU A 60 9.04 -3.22 0.98
N HIS A 61 9.49 -2.23 0.19
CA HIS A 61 10.67 -1.43 0.55
C HIS A 61 10.42 0.07 0.64
N ALA A 62 9.30 0.58 0.22
CA ALA A 62 9.03 2.02 0.19
C ALA A 62 8.07 2.44 1.30
N ALA A 63 8.60 2.63 2.51
CA ALA A 63 7.81 3.02 3.67
C ALA A 63 7.00 4.30 3.43
N SER A 64 7.58 5.29 2.76
CA SER A 64 6.91 6.56 2.49
C SER A 64 5.70 6.39 1.57
N VAL A 65 5.77 5.49 0.61
CA VAL A 65 4.66 5.20 -0.29
C VAL A 65 3.54 4.50 0.46
N ARG A 66 3.86 3.50 1.28
CA ARG A 66 2.87 2.81 2.10
C ARG A 66 2.14 3.79 3.02
N GLU A 67 2.89 4.66 3.67
CA GLU A 67 2.33 5.66 4.58
C GLU A 67 1.34 6.58 3.86
N ARG A 68 1.71 7.08 2.68
CA ARG A 68 0.86 7.97 1.90
C ARG A 68 -0.42 7.28 1.43
N ILE A 69 -0.31 6.02 1.01
CA ILE A 69 -1.48 5.26 0.55
C ILE A 69 -2.42 5.01 1.72
N VAL A 70 -1.90 4.50 2.84
CA VAL A 70 -2.73 4.17 3.99
C VAL A 70 -3.38 5.40 4.61
N ALA A 71 -2.68 6.54 4.62
CA ALA A 71 -3.26 7.78 5.12
C ALA A 71 -4.54 8.16 4.36
N GLN A 72 -4.61 7.88 3.06
CA GLN A 72 -5.80 8.14 2.26
C GLN A 72 -6.91 7.10 2.48
N LEU A 73 -6.59 5.97 3.09
CA LEU A 73 -7.55 4.91 3.40
C LEU A 73 -7.98 4.94 4.88
N ALA A 74 -7.64 6.00 5.60
CA ALA A 74 -8.02 6.17 7.01
C ALA A 74 -9.54 6.13 7.20
N LEU A 75 -10.29 6.57 6.20
CA LEU A 75 -11.76 6.51 6.23
C LEU A 75 -12.28 5.08 6.34
N LEU A 76 -11.49 4.08 5.94
CA LEU A 76 -11.84 2.67 6.04
C LEU A 76 -11.38 2.05 7.36
N GLY A 77 -10.69 2.78 8.20
CA GLY A 77 -10.12 2.28 9.44
C GLY A 77 -8.68 1.78 9.32
N ALA A 78 -8.02 2.08 8.20
CA ALA A 78 -6.62 1.71 8.01
C ALA A 78 -5.69 2.70 8.71
N ALA A 79 -4.62 2.21 9.29
CA ALA A 79 -3.63 3.04 9.96
C ALA A 79 -2.25 2.38 9.91
N ILE A 80 -1.22 3.21 9.95
CA ILE A 80 0.18 2.79 10.01
C ILE A 80 0.75 3.07 11.40
N GLU A 81 1.52 2.12 11.93
CA GLU A 81 2.39 2.38 13.08
C GLU A 81 3.75 2.78 12.50
N PRO A 82 4.20 4.05 12.72
CA PRO A 82 5.36 4.58 11.98
C PRO A 82 6.65 3.79 12.16
N ALA A 83 6.95 3.33 13.36
CA ALA A 83 8.18 2.59 13.62
C ALA A 83 8.18 1.23 12.92
N ARG A 84 7.06 0.52 12.94
CA ARG A 84 6.91 -0.76 12.24
C ARG A 84 7.05 -0.57 10.74
N ASN A 85 6.41 0.47 10.22
CA ASN A 85 6.49 0.77 8.80
C ASN A 85 7.91 1.11 8.36
N ALA A 86 8.62 1.93 9.14
CA ALA A 86 9.99 2.32 8.82
C ALA A 86 10.93 1.11 8.80
N ARG A 87 10.67 0.11 9.63
CA ARG A 87 11.49 -1.10 9.72
C ARG A 87 11.03 -2.21 8.77
N ASN A 88 10.03 -1.96 7.95
CA ASN A 88 9.46 -2.96 7.04
C ASN A 88 9.06 -4.25 7.78
N GLU A 89 8.44 -4.10 8.95
CA GLU A 89 7.96 -5.25 9.70
C GLU A 89 6.82 -5.93 8.95
N ALA A 90 6.57 -7.19 9.25
CA ALA A 90 5.52 -7.95 8.58
C ALA A 90 4.16 -7.28 8.77
N ARG A 91 3.80 -6.92 10.00
CA ARG A 91 2.60 -6.13 10.27
C ARG A 91 3.01 -4.69 10.58
N ILE A 92 2.49 -3.76 9.81
CA ILE A 92 2.84 -2.34 9.94
C ILE A 92 1.70 -1.49 10.49
N SER A 93 0.55 -2.09 10.77
CA SER A 93 -0.55 -1.41 11.45
C SER A 93 -0.37 -1.47 12.97
N PRO A 94 -0.99 -0.53 13.73
CA PRO A 94 -0.98 -0.60 15.19
C PRO A 94 -1.79 -1.79 15.68
N ASP A 95 -1.56 -2.19 16.93
CA ASP A 95 -2.33 -3.25 17.56
C ASP A 95 -3.79 -2.84 17.65
N GLY A 96 -4.68 -3.77 17.34
CA GLY A 96 -6.11 -3.51 17.40
C GLY A 96 -6.69 -2.69 16.25
N ALA A 97 -5.93 -2.49 15.17
CA ALA A 97 -6.42 -1.75 14.01
C ALA A 97 -7.62 -2.46 13.39
N THR A 98 -8.62 -1.67 12.98
CA THR A 98 -9.81 -2.20 12.31
C THR A 98 -9.46 -2.84 10.98
N VAL A 99 -8.59 -2.18 10.21
CA VAL A 99 -8.04 -2.72 8.97
C VAL A 99 -6.55 -2.89 9.18
N GLU A 100 -6.09 -4.12 9.18
CA GLU A 100 -4.67 -4.40 9.35
C GLU A 100 -3.89 -4.09 8.07
N CYS A 101 -2.62 -3.73 8.23
CA CYS A 101 -1.73 -3.50 7.10
C CYS A 101 -0.50 -4.39 7.25
N TRP A 102 -0.19 -5.13 6.18
CA TRP A 102 0.87 -6.13 6.18
C TRP A 102 1.80 -5.94 5.00
N ILE A 103 3.05 -6.34 5.19
CA ILE A 103 4.00 -6.51 4.10
C ILE A 103 4.22 -8.00 3.93
N VAL A 104 4.00 -8.52 2.73
CA VAL A 104 4.23 -9.93 2.40
C VAL A 104 5.19 -9.97 1.22
N LYS A 105 6.28 -10.70 1.37
CA LYS A 105 7.25 -10.85 0.27
C LYS A 105 6.61 -11.61 -0.88
N ALA A 106 6.91 -11.20 -2.11
CA ALA A 106 6.27 -11.76 -3.29
C ALA A 106 6.43 -13.28 -3.41
N ASP A 107 7.57 -13.82 -2.97
CA ASP A 107 7.85 -15.26 -2.99
C ASP A 107 7.17 -16.03 -1.86
N GLU A 108 6.59 -15.33 -0.90
CA GLU A 108 5.89 -15.91 0.25
C GLU A 108 4.39 -15.68 0.19
N GLU A 109 3.87 -15.13 -0.90
CA GLU A 109 2.43 -14.93 -1.05
C GLU A 109 1.69 -16.25 -0.99
N ARG A 110 0.70 -16.30 -0.13
CA ARG A 110 -0.15 -17.47 0.09
C ARG A 110 -1.60 -17.05 0.04
N VAL A 111 -2.46 -18.01 0.30
CA VAL A 111 -3.88 -17.72 0.45
C VAL A 111 -4.05 -16.65 1.52
N ILE A 112 -4.67 -15.56 1.15
CA ILE A 112 -4.89 -14.42 2.02
C ILE A 112 -6.33 -14.46 2.49
N ALA A 113 -6.55 -14.01 3.72
CA ALA A 113 -7.88 -13.99 4.33
C ALA A 113 -8.88 -13.24 3.47
N GLU A 114 -10.16 -13.58 3.61
CA GLU A 114 -11.25 -12.90 2.93
C GLU A 114 -11.20 -11.38 3.16
N ALA A 115 -11.71 -10.64 2.20
CA ALA A 115 -11.77 -9.17 2.24
C ALA A 115 -10.39 -8.52 2.40
N THR A 116 -9.36 -9.09 1.80
CA THR A 116 -8.03 -8.52 1.74
C THR A 116 -7.77 -7.93 0.37
N ALA A 117 -7.17 -6.73 0.34
CA ALA A 117 -6.71 -6.12 -0.90
C ALA A 117 -5.19 -6.14 -0.94
N ALA A 118 -4.62 -6.63 -2.04
CA ALA A 118 -3.19 -6.60 -2.30
C ALA A 118 -2.87 -5.38 -3.14
N LEU A 119 -2.01 -4.49 -2.63
CA LEU A 119 -1.60 -3.27 -3.30
C LEU A 119 -0.10 -3.29 -3.57
N ILE A 120 0.28 -2.96 -4.81
CA ILE A 120 1.67 -2.82 -5.29
C ILE A 120 2.65 -3.81 -4.68
#